data_d437d841bfe245db653e22e815dfaad3
#
_entry.id   d437d841bfe245db653e22e815dfaad3
#
_cell.length_a   1.000
_cell.length_b   1.000
_cell.length_c   1.000
_cell.angle_alpha   90.00
_cell.angle_beta   90.00
_cell.angle_gamma   90.00
#
_symmetry.space_group_name_H-M   'P 1'
#
loop_
_entity.id
_entity.type
_entity.pdbx_description
1 polymer ?
#
loop_
_entity_poly.entity_id
_entity_poly.type
_entity_poly.pdbx_seq_one_letter_code
_entity_poly.pdbx_strand_id
1 'polypeptide(L)'
;MALIVAAAAPGFAEMKTNQILIAYVEPKDRDLIKVYQDVKERRVLERLQEFLSPFKLPRPVKFTFRGCDGEDDAFYFGDDVTVCYELVDELQWAKPKKTTSEGVAPHDAVAGPFFSAALHEFAHAFFDLHNTPVFGREEDAADQFAAYILLLLDNEVASRLVRGT
;
A
#
# COMPACT_ATOMS: atom_id res chain seq x y z
N MET A 1 -8.38 -42.01 46.64
CA MET A 1 -7.72 -41.48 45.42
C MET A 1 -8.63 -40.47 44.80
N ALA A 2 -8.34 -39.20 44.94
CA ALA A 2 -9.14 -38.11 44.31
C ALA A 2 -8.52 -37.75 42.96
N LEU A 3 -9.30 -37.88 41.90
CA LEU A 3 -8.93 -37.46 40.53
C LEU A 3 -9.06 -35.95 40.42
N ILE A 4 -7.96 -35.23 40.29
CA ILE A 4 -7.97 -33.79 39.98
C ILE A 4 -8.08 -33.68 38.46
N VAL A 5 -9.25 -33.30 37.99
CA VAL A 5 -9.45 -32.87 36.58
C VAL A 5 -8.97 -31.44 36.44
N ALA A 6 -7.81 -31.26 35.81
CA ALA A 6 -7.34 -29.94 35.46
C ALA A 6 -8.18 -29.44 34.26
N ALA A 7 -9.01 -28.43 34.51
CA ALA A 7 -9.71 -27.70 33.44
C ALA A 7 -8.67 -26.85 32.70
N ALA A 8 -8.46 -27.14 31.39
CA ALA A 8 -7.70 -26.29 30.52
C ALA A 8 -8.42 -24.95 30.36
N ALA A 9 -7.74 -23.85 30.73
CA ALA A 9 -8.24 -22.51 30.48
C ALA A 9 -8.40 -22.28 28.96
N PRO A 10 -9.49 -21.61 28.50
CA PRO A 10 -9.62 -21.27 27.10
C PRO A 10 -8.47 -20.35 26.71
N GLY A 11 -7.66 -20.80 25.72
CA GLY A 11 -6.61 -19.99 25.16
C GLY A 11 -7.21 -18.68 24.61
N PHE A 12 -6.79 -17.57 25.16
CA PHE A 12 -7.05 -16.27 24.56
C PHE A 12 -6.45 -16.30 23.14
N ALA A 13 -7.29 -16.21 22.13
CA ALA A 13 -6.85 -15.97 20.77
C ALA A 13 -6.07 -14.65 20.81
N GLU A 14 -4.77 -14.72 20.60
CA GLU A 14 -3.91 -13.54 20.47
C GLU A 14 -4.48 -12.67 19.36
N MET A 15 -5.03 -11.52 19.71
CA MET A 15 -5.50 -10.56 18.72
C MET A 15 -4.27 -10.13 17.93
N LYS A 16 -4.17 -10.59 16.67
CA LYS A 16 -3.11 -10.17 15.76
C LYS A 16 -3.23 -8.66 15.59
N THR A 17 -2.34 -7.91 16.19
CA THR A 17 -2.20 -6.49 15.90
C THR A 17 -1.83 -6.34 14.42
N ASN A 18 -2.50 -5.44 13.71
CA ASN A 18 -2.16 -5.17 12.32
C ASN A 18 -0.72 -4.65 12.27
N GLN A 19 0.11 -5.29 11.46
CA GLN A 19 1.53 -4.93 11.30
C GLN A 19 1.72 -3.74 10.34
N ILE A 20 0.66 -3.29 9.70
CA ILE A 20 0.68 -2.09 8.85
C ILE A 20 0.11 -0.93 9.66
N LEU A 21 0.95 0.05 9.95
CA LEU A 21 0.56 1.31 10.57
C LEU A 21 0.28 2.34 9.49
N ILE A 22 -0.58 3.31 9.76
CA ILE A 22 -0.93 4.34 8.77
C ILE A 22 -0.86 5.74 9.37
N ALA A 23 -0.46 6.71 8.57
CA ALA A 23 -0.45 8.11 8.95
C ALA A 23 -0.78 9.03 7.76
N TYR A 24 -1.59 10.05 8.01
CA TYR A 24 -1.83 11.16 7.09
C TYR A 24 -1.26 12.44 7.70
N VAL A 25 -0.21 12.97 7.10
CA VAL A 25 0.43 14.23 7.54
C VAL A 25 -0.15 15.37 6.71
N GLU A 26 -0.77 16.34 7.36
CA GLU A 26 -1.32 17.51 6.66
C GLU A 26 -0.20 18.27 5.92
N PRO A 27 -0.35 18.50 4.59
CA PRO A 27 0.67 19.18 3.81
C PRO A 27 0.75 20.66 4.17
N LYS A 28 1.96 21.22 4.09
CA LYS A 28 2.18 22.67 4.24
C LYS A 28 1.77 23.45 3.00
N ASP A 29 1.90 22.82 1.84
CA ASP A 29 1.47 23.37 0.57
C ASP A 29 -0.06 23.37 0.48
N ARG A 30 -0.63 24.54 0.21
CA ARG A 30 -2.08 24.74 0.13
C ARG A 30 -2.70 24.08 -1.09
N ASP A 31 -1.94 23.92 -2.16
CA ASP A 31 -2.42 23.29 -3.38
C ASP A 31 -2.66 21.79 -3.19
N LEU A 32 -1.94 21.16 -2.25
CA LEU A 32 -2.10 19.75 -1.89
C LEU A 32 -3.20 19.46 -0.85
N ILE A 33 -3.78 20.50 -0.22
CA ILE A 33 -4.83 20.31 0.81
C ILE A 33 -6.02 19.51 0.26
N LYS A 34 -6.39 19.77 -0.99
CA LYS A 34 -7.51 19.04 -1.62
C LYS A 34 -7.18 17.56 -1.79
N VAL A 35 -5.98 17.24 -2.24
CA VAL A 35 -5.52 15.83 -2.39
C VAL A 35 -5.51 15.13 -1.02
N TYR A 36 -4.94 15.78 -0.01
CA TYR A 36 -4.95 15.28 1.37
C TYR A 36 -6.37 14.95 1.87
N GLN A 37 -7.32 15.89 1.67
CA GLN A 37 -8.71 15.67 2.08
C GLN A 37 -9.34 14.50 1.30
N ASP A 38 -9.17 14.47 -0.02
CA ASP A 38 -9.75 13.45 -0.90
C ASP A 38 -9.23 12.03 -0.53
N VAL A 39 -7.91 11.86 -0.32
CA VAL A 39 -7.35 10.53 0.02
C VAL A 39 -7.75 10.07 1.42
N LYS A 40 -7.86 11.01 2.37
CA LYS A 40 -8.30 10.75 3.74
C LYS A 40 -9.78 10.39 3.81
N GLU A 41 -10.64 11.15 3.13
CA GLU A 41 -12.08 10.88 3.07
C GLU A 41 -12.36 9.52 2.42
N ARG A 42 -11.62 9.18 1.36
CA ARG A 42 -11.70 7.88 0.70
C ARG A 42 -11.05 6.73 1.48
N ARG A 43 -10.39 7.05 2.61
CA ARG A 43 -9.73 6.06 3.47
C ARG A 43 -8.71 5.21 2.69
N VAL A 44 -7.86 5.84 1.90
CA VAL A 44 -6.96 5.14 0.97
C VAL A 44 -5.96 4.28 1.73
N LEU A 45 -5.34 4.80 2.80
CA LEU A 45 -4.38 4.03 3.60
C LEU A 45 -5.05 2.92 4.42
N GLU A 46 -6.26 3.12 4.91
CA GLU A 46 -6.98 2.07 5.63
C GLU A 46 -7.32 0.89 4.72
N ARG A 47 -7.68 1.15 3.47
CA ARG A 47 -7.91 0.08 2.47
C ARG A 47 -6.61 -0.64 2.13
N LEU A 48 -5.50 0.09 1.98
CA LEU A 48 -4.19 -0.51 1.77
C LEU A 48 -3.75 -1.33 2.98
N GLN A 49 -3.94 -0.81 4.20
CA GLN A 49 -3.71 -1.53 5.45
C GLN A 49 -4.50 -2.84 5.53
N GLU A 50 -5.79 -2.79 5.17
CA GLU A 50 -6.68 -3.95 5.16
C GLU A 50 -6.20 -5.00 4.14
N PHE A 51 -5.83 -4.53 2.95
CA PHE A 51 -5.30 -5.36 1.86
C PHE A 51 -3.98 -6.04 2.23
N LEU A 52 -3.06 -5.33 2.88
CA LEU A 52 -1.76 -5.85 3.28
C LEU A 52 -1.78 -6.59 4.63
N SER A 53 -2.88 -6.57 5.37
CA SER A 53 -3.00 -7.20 6.69
C SER A 53 -2.71 -8.71 6.73
N PRO A 54 -2.92 -9.51 5.64
CA PRO A 54 -2.55 -10.92 5.64
C PRO A 54 -1.04 -11.18 5.64
N PHE A 55 -0.22 -10.19 5.26
CA PHE A 55 1.23 -10.34 5.27
C PHE A 55 1.74 -10.42 6.71
N LYS A 56 2.57 -11.42 6.97
CA LYS A 56 3.25 -11.59 8.26
C LYS A 56 4.58 -10.86 8.20
N LEU A 57 4.69 -9.78 8.96
CA LEU A 57 5.92 -9.01 9.05
C LEU A 57 6.61 -9.27 10.39
N PRO A 58 7.96 -9.30 10.46
CA PRO A 58 8.70 -9.45 11.72
C PRO A 58 8.51 -8.26 12.66
N ARG A 59 8.29 -7.07 12.10
CA ARG A 59 8.01 -5.80 12.80
C ARG A 59 7.05 -4.94 11.98
N PRO A 60 6.36 -3.96 12.58
CA PRO A 60 5.43 -3.10 11.85
C PRO A 60 6.13 -2.28 10.76
N VAL A 61 5.41 -2.08 9.65
CA VAL A 61 5.71 -1.09 8.60
C VAL A 61 4.67 0.02 8.67
N LYS A 62 5.11 1.25 8.54
CA LYS A 62 4.21 2.40 8.50
C LYS A 62 4.05 2.88 7.05
N PHE A 63 2.83 3.17 6.64
CA PHE A 63 2.52 3.89 5.41
C PHE A 63 2.14 5.32 5.77
N THR A 64 2.85 6.27 5.20
CA THR A 64 2.65 7.69 5.45
C THR A 64 2.32 8.43 4.16
N PHE A 65 1.14 9.08 4.11
CA PHE A 65 0.92 10.15 3.13
C PHE A 65 1.43 11.47 3.68
N ARG A 66 2.24 12.18 2.88
CA ARG A 66 2.76 13.51 3.23
C ARG A 66 3.06 14.35 1.98
N GLY A 67 3.26 15.65 2.15
CA GLY A 67 3.87 16.49 1.12
C GLY A 67 5.40 16.26 1.09
N CYS A 68 5.96 16.21 -0.09
CA CYS A 68 7.37 15.88 -0.35
C CYS A 68 8.14 17.04 -1.03
N ASP A 69 7.71 18.28 -0.79
CA ASP A 69 8.38 19.49 -1.29
C ASP A 69 8.54 19.52 -2.84
N GLY A 70 7.56 18.96 -3.55
CA GLY A 70 7.47 18.92 -5.01
C GLY A 70 7.91 17.61 -5.66
N GLU A 71 8.35 16.62 -4.88
CA GLU A 71 8.68 15.29 -5.40
C GLU A 71 7.38 14.46 -5.58
N ASP A 72 7.13 14.01 -6.80
CA ASP A 72 5.94 13.23 -7.19
C ASP A 72 6.22 11.71 -7.15
N ASP A 73 6.64 11.21 -6.00
CA ASP A 73 7.16 9.86 -5.85
C ASP A 73 6.57 9.12 -4.64
N ALA A 74 6.95 7.87 -4.51
CA ALA A 74 6.83 7.07 -3.30
C ALA A 74 8.19 6.44 -3.00
N PHE A 75 8.51 6.21 -1.71
CA PHE A 75 9.78 5.61 -1.33
C PHE A 75 9.70 4.90 0.01
N TYR A 76 10.52 3.86 0.15
CA TYR A 76 10.75 3.15 1.41
C TYR A 76 12.04 3.63 2.07
N PHE A 77 11.95 4.00 3.36
CA PHE A 77 13.13 4.30 4.16
C PHE A 77 12.91 3.89 5.64
N GLY A 78 13.81 3.08 6.16
CA GLY A 78 13.72 2.54 7.51
C GLY A 78 12.51 1.62 7.67
N ASP A 79 11.48 2.03 8.39
CA ASP A 79 10.24 1.27 8.58
C ASP A 79 9.01 2.02 8.00
N ASP A 80 9.24 3.02 7.16
CA ASP A 80 8.20 3.91 6.62
C ASP A 80 8.18 3.85 5.10
N VAL A 81 7.03 3.47 4.54
CA VAL A 81 6.68 3.66 3.14
C VAL A 81 5.99 5.02 3.03
N THR A 82 6.68 5.98 2.48
CA THR A 82 6.13 7.31 2.22
C THR A 82 5.52 7.35 0.83
N VAL A 83 4.30 7.87 0.72
CA VAL A 83 3.65 8.23 -0.55
C VAL A 83 3.42 9.73 -0.55
N CYS A 84 3.94 10.42 -1.55
CA CYS A 84 3.83 11.87 -1.68
C CYS A 84 2.44 12.26 -2.19
N TYR A 85 1.84 13.32 -1.65
CA TYR A 85 0.58 13.86 -2.20
C TYR A 85 0.77 14.36 -3.63
N GLU A 86 1.97 14.83 -3.96
CA GLU A 86 2.37 15.27 -5.28
C GLU A 86 2.20 14.16 -6.33
N LEU A 87 2.56 12.93 -6.01
CA LEU A 87 2.32 11.76 -6.88
C LEU A 87 0.83 11.61 -7.21
N VAL A 88 -0.03 11.70 -6.19
CA VAL A 88 -1.47 11.56 -6.41
C VAL A 88 -2.03 12.74 -7.21
N ASP A 89 -1.52 13.95 -6.98
CA ASP A 89 -1.91 15.15 -7.74
C ASP A 89 -1.54 15.01 -9.21
N GLU A 90 -0.30 14.60 -9.52
CA GLU A 90 0.18 14.35 -10.87
C GLU A 90 -0.67 13.27 -11.58
N LEU A 91 -0.95 12.15 -10.92
CA LEU A 91 -1.83 11.11 -11.46
C LEU A 91 -3.25 11.62 -11.72
N GLN A 92 -3.76 12.49 -10.85
CA GLN A 92 -5.07 13.11 -11.06
C GLN A 92 -5.07 14.11 -12.21
N TRP A 93 -3.96 14.82 -12.41
CA TRP A 93 -3.81 15.72 -13.55
C TRP A 93 -3.68 14.97 -14.87
N ALA A 94 -2.89 13.89 -14.91
CA ALA A 94 -2.59 13.09 -16.11
C ALA A 94 -3.75 12.19 -16.55
N LYS A 95 -4.70 11.87 -15.66
CA LYS A 95 -5.79 10.92 -15.97
C LYS A 95 -6.62 11.34 -17.18
N PRO A 96 -7.10 10.39 -18.00
CA PRO A 96 -7.97 10.69 -19.12
C PRO A 96 -9.31 11.27 -18.63
N LYS A 97 -9.90 12.15 -19.44
CA LYS A 97 -11.23 12.76 -19.11
C LYS A 97 -12.39 11.78 -19.26
N LYS A 98 -12.20 10.72 -20.03
CA LYS A 98 -13.19 9.65 -20.31
C LYS A 98 -12.47 8.32 -20.37
N THR A 99 -13.22 7.22 -20.26
CA THR A 99 -12.68 5.89 -20.52
C THR A 99 -12.02 5.85 -21.90
N THR A 100 -10.77 5.36 -21.94
CA THR A 100 -9.98 5.25 -23.17
C THR A 100 -10.53 4.16 -24.09
N SER A 101 -10.03 4.09 -25.33
CA SER A 101 -10.36 3.02 -26.28
C SER A 101 -9.96 1.63 -25.78
N GLU A 102 -8.91 1.57 -24.96
CA GLU A 102 -8.39 0.37 -24.30
C GLU A 102 -9.17 -0.02 -23.05
N GLY A 103 -10.17 0.80 -22.66
CA GLY A 103 -11.06 0.54 -21.52
C GLY A 103 -10.54 1.03 -20.17
N VAL A 104 -9.53 1.91 -20.14
CA VAL A 104 -9.02 2.51 -18.90
C VAL A 104 -9.96 3.64 -18.45
N ALA A 105 -10.62 3.47 -17.32
CA ALA A 105 -11.45 4.50 -16.74
C ALA A 105 -10.60 5.56 -16.01
N PRO A 106 -11.06 6.83 -15.92
CA PRO A 106 -10.29 7.90 -15.27
C PRO A 106 -9.80 7.58 -13.84
N HIS A 107 -10.61 6.85 -13.08
CA HIS A 107 -10.21 6.47 -11.71
C HIS A 107 -9.22 5.31 -11.69
N ASP A 108 -9.26 4.39 -12.66
CA ASP A 108 -8.31 3.28 -12.78
C ASP A 108 -6.91 3.80 -13.18
N ALA A 109 -6.86 4.84 -14.03
CA ALA A 109 -5.63 5.55 -14.40
C ALA A 109 -4.96 6.31 -13.22
N VAL A 110 -5.65 6.48 -12.11
CA VAL A 110 -5.07 7.00 -10.86
C VAL A 110 -4.77 5.85 -9.90
N ALA A 111 -5.70 4.93 -9.75
CA ALA A 111 -5.57 3.84 -8.77
C ALA A 111 -4.49 2.82 -9.17
N GLY A 112 -4.37 2.48 -10.45
CA GLY A 112 -3.38 1.52 -10.94
C GLY A 112 -1.95 1.94 -10.58
N PRO A 113 -1.46 3.10 -11.08
CA PRO A 113 -0.11 3.58 -10.78
C PRO A 113 0.11 3.80 -9.28
N PHE A 114 -0.87 4.32 -8.55
CA PHE A 114 -0.79 4.48 -7.10
C PHE A 114 -0.55 3.14 -6.39
N PHE A 115 -1.35 2.11 -6.70
CA PHE A 115 -1.16 0.79 -6.10
C PHE A 115 0.15 0.16 -6.52
N SER A 116 0.56 0.33 -7.78
CA SER A 116 1.84 -0.16 -8.27
C SER A 116 3.00 0.44 -7.47
N ALA A 117 3.05 1.76 -7.32
CA ALA A 117 4.08 2.44 -6.53
C ALA A 117 4.06 2.04 -5.05
N ALA A 118 2.89 2.05 -4.41
CA ALA A 118 2.77 1.68 -2.99
C ALA A 118 3.17 0.22 -2.72
N LEU A 119 2.89 -0.70 -3.63
CA LEU A 119 3.28 -2.11 -3.51
C LEU A 119 4.74 -2.35 -3.86
N HIS A 120 5.32 -1.57 -4.77
CA HIS A 120 6.75 -1.57 -5.06
C HIS A 120 7.54 -1.18 -3.81
N GLU A 121 7.18 -0.08 -3.16
CA GLU A 121 7.83 0.35 -1.92
C GLU A 121 7.59 -0.62 -0.76
N PHE A 122 6.41 -1.23 -0.71
CA PHE A 122 6.16 -2.31 0.24
C PHE A 122 7.03 -3.54 -0.03
N ALA A 123 7.39 -3.83 -1.27
CA ALA A 123 8.30 -4.94 -1.60
C ALA A 123 9.70 -4.70 -1.01
N HIS A 124 10.26 -3.49 -1.14
CA HIS A 124 11.51 -3.12 -0.48
C HIS A 124 11.43 -3.33 1.04
N ALA A 125 10.36 -2.82 1.66
CA ALA A 125 10.12 -3.04 3.09
C ALA A 125 10.04 -4.53 3.44
N PHE A 126 9.35 -5.32 2.62
CA PHE A 126 9.19 -6.76 2.83
C PHE A 126 10.53 -7.51 2.71
N PHE A 127 11.34 -7.19 1.70
CA PHE A 127 12.65 -7.81 1.51
C PHE A 127 13.61 -7.46 2.64
N ASP A 128 13.67 -6.19 3.04
CA ASP A 128 14.50 -5.73 4.17
C ASP A 128 14.10 -6.41 5.48
N LEU A 129 12.81 -6.37 5.84
CA LEU A 129 12.30 -6.94 7.08
C LEU A 129 12.53 -8.43 7.22
N HIS A 130 12.43 -9.17 6.11
CA HIS A 130 12.65 -10.60 6.08
C HIS A 130 14.10 -11.01 5.81
N ASN A 131 15.03 -10.03 5.62
CA ASN A 131 16.39 -10.27 5.15
C ASN A 131 16.40 -11.18 3.90
N THR A 132 15.47 -10.92 2.97
CA THR A 132 15.31 -11.74 1.77
C THR A 132 16.48 -11.49 0.82
N PRO A 133 17.29 -12.50 0.46
CA PRO A 133 18.34 -12.29 -0.52
C PRO A 133 17.75 -12.10 -1.91
N VAL A 134 17.93 -10.92 -2.49
CA VAL A 134 17.51 -10.62 -3.85
C VAL A 134 18.67 -10.90 -4.80
N PHE A 135 18.47 -11.81 -5.76
CA PHE A 135 19.45 -12.13 -6.78
C PHE A 135 19.17 -11.29 -8.04
N GLY A 136 19.97 -10.25 -8.26
CA GLY A 136 19.83 -9.30 -9.36
C GLY A 136 19.57 -7.88 -8.88
N ARG A 137 18.81 -7.12 -9.67
CA ARG A 137 18.41 -5.77 -9.29
C ARG A 137 17.20 -5.84 -8.37
N GLU A 138 17.29 -5.17 -7.23
CA GLU A 138 16.20 -5.16 -6.26
C GLU A 138 14.95 -4.47 -6.80
N GLU A 139 15.13 -3.42 -7.60
CA GLU A 139 14.06 -2.72 -8.31
C GLU A 139 13.23 -3.66 -9.20
N ASP A 140 13.91 -4.52 -9.98
CA ASP A 140 13.22 -5.50 -10.83
C ASP A 140 12.44 -6.53 -9.99
N ALA A 141 12.96 -6.89 -8.82
CA ALA A 141 12.28 -7.79 -7.89
C ALA A 141 11.08 -7.10 -7.22
N ALA A 142 11.19 -5.82 -6.88
CA ALA A 142 10.11 -5.02 -6.31
C ALA A 142 8.96 -4.85 -7.32
N ASP A 143 9.27 -4.56 -8.58
CA ASP A 143 8.28 -4.51 -9.68
C ASP A 143 7.54 -5.85 -9.84
N GLN A 144 8.29 -6.96 -9.85
CA GLN A 144 7.69 -8.29 -9.97
C GLN A 144 6.80 -8.64 -8.76
N PHE A 145 7.23 -8.26 -7.56
CA PHE A 145 6.45 -8.45 -6.34
C PHE A 145 5.14 -7.64 -6.41
N ALA A 146 5.22 -6.35 -6.76
CA ALA A 146 4.05 -5.49 -6.90
C ALA A 146 3.06 -6.05 -7.94
N ALA A 147 3.55 -6.43 -9.11
CA ALA A 147 2.74 -7.04 -10.17
C ALA A 147 2.10 -8.35 -9.71
N TYR A 148 2.86 -9.23 -9.03
CA TYR A 148 2.34 -10.49 -8.50
C TYR A 148 1.21 -10.27 -7.49
N ILE A 149 1.38 -9.32 -6.56
CA ILE A 149 0.36 -9.01 -5.55
C ILE A 149 -0.91 -8.44 -6.19
N LEU A 150 -0.77 -7.58 -7.20
CA LEU A 150 -1.92 -7.07 -7.97
C LEU A 150 -2.69 -8.21 -8.66
N LEU A 151 -1.99 -9.21 -9.19
CA LEU A 151 -2.61 -10.37 -9.84
C LEU A 151 -3.31 -11.33 -8.86
N LEU A 152 -3.05 -11.26 -7.56
CA LEU A 152 -3.79 -12.02 -6.54
C LEU A 152 -5.17 -11.41 -6.22
N LEU A 153 -5.45 -10.20 -6.67
CA LEU A 153 -6.77 -9.61 -6.58
C LEU A 153 -7.77 -10.35 -7.48
N ASP A 154 -9.06 -10.10 -7.25
CA ASP A 154 -10.10 -10.55 -8.18
C ASP A 154 -9.76 -10.15 -9.63
N ASN A 155 -9.98 -11.06 -10.57
CA ASN A 155 -9.57 -10.90 -11.98
C ASN A 155 -10.06 -9.59 -12.62
N GLU A 156 -11.25 -9.12 -12.24
CA GLU A 156 -11.79 -7.86 -12.75
C GLU A 156 -11.03 -6.67 -12.17
N VAL A 157 -10.79 -6.68 -10.86
CA VAL A 157 -10.03 -5.63 -10.15
C VAL A 157 -8.58 -5.60 -10.62
N ALA A 158 -7.91 -6.76 -10.66
CA ALA A 158 -6.53 -6.87 -11.15
C ALA A 158 -6.40 -6.33 -12.58
N SER A 159 -7.30 -6.76 -13.49
CA SER A 159 -7.31 -6.32 -14.90
C SER A 159 -7.51 -4.81 -15.05
N ARG A 160 -8.31 -4.18 -14.19
CA ARG A 160 -8.53 -2.73 -14.20
C ARG A 160 -7.31 -1.97 -13.71
N LEU A 161 -6.71 -2.40 -12.60
CA LEU A 161 -5.53 -1.75 -12.02
C LEU A 161 -4.32 -1.87 -12.95
N VAL A 162 -4.03 -3.09 -13.45
CA VAL A 162 -2.91 -3.33 -14.39
C VAL A 162 -3.06 -2.55 -15.70
N ARG A 163 -4.28 -2.37 -16.20
CA ARG A 163 -4.49 -1.51 -17.39
C ARG A 163 -4.32 -0.03 -17.10
N GLY A 164 -4.47 0.39 -15.86
CA GLY A 164 -4.27 1.77 -15.44
C GLY A 164 -2.80 2.15 -15.28
N THR A 165 -1.90 1.16 -15.07
CA THR A 165 -0.44 1.38 -15.03
C THR A 165 0.13 1.52 -16.42
#